data_69324f4145587c59ed4e8bd88df4f061
#
_entry.id   69324f4145587c59ed4e8bd88df4f061
#
_cell.length_a   1.000
_cell.length_b   1.000
_cell.length_c   1.000
_cell.angle_alpha   90.00
_cell.angle_beta   90.00
_cell.angle_gamma   90.00
#
_symmetry.space_group_name_H-M   'P 1'
#
loop_
_entity.id
_entity.type
_entity.pdbx_description
1 polymer ?
#
loop_
_entity_poly.entity_id
_entity_poly.type
_entity_poly.pdbx_seq_one_letter_code
_entity_poly.pdbx_strand_id
1 'polypeptide(L)'
;MKKIIIAAALISLAAGPATTHEVDEKPEYDVRVEKSVMVKMRDGINLSMDLYMPEGANGKLPTILLRTPYNKNIRNNRYAEYQQSLVGKGYVLAIMDMRGRFESEGRYKPGVGGREDAYDTVTWITEQPWSNKKVGTMGCSYLGDTQVVLATTRHPSHLAAVPMAPATGYLATGRPWQAFDGGAFELAQTAGWFSGSGSEVVYGPPPWVDRQEWFRSDAAKLFSQVQSRDQIEYFSYVRTLPIIDILKKSGAPPTDYENFVSNNPDSEYFRKLHWATASDRFDTPMLFVDAWYDYGMAETLDLWNIAQKNSASKKSRDNQYIIIAPTTHCVYSNSDGSERWVVGERDMGTAGLDFIDIQNRWYDHWLKGVDNGITDMPKVQYFLMGKNEWRGSDAWPLANTNYTKFYLHSGGRANSRFGDGAISETAPAREQPADKYVYDPATPVPSIGGQACCTGLDTGAGAYDQSNTEMRQDVLVYTSDVLEEGLNVTGPLEVVLYVSSSAKDTDFMAKLVDVYPDGRAFNVQEGVLRMRYRDGFAKDLRMQEGEVYEARLDLHATANYFGPGHRLRLEVSSSSFPRFDRNLNTGGNNYDESEWVIAENSVHHSAEYPSHLLLPVIK
;
A
#
# COMPACT_ATOMS: atom_id res chain seq x y z
N MET A 1 1.67 54.81 50.34
CA MET A 1 2.09 53.45 49.90
C MET A 1 0.86 52.58 49.75
N LYS A 2 0.28 52.51 48.55
CA LYS A 2 -0.86 51.65 48.24
C LYS A 2 -0.35 50.43 47.44
N LYS A 3 -0.51 49.24 47.98
CA LYS A 3 -0.21 47.97 47.33
C LYS A 3 -1.35 47.66 46.36
N ILE A 4 -1.06 47.54 45.07
CA ILE A 4 -1.96 47.05 44.06
C ILE A 4 -1.74 45.53 43.99
N ILE A 5 -2.80 44.78 44.31
CA ILE A 5 -2.85 43.31 44.14
C ILE A 5 -3.51 43.06 42.78
N ILE A 6 -2.73 42.51 41.86
CA ILE A 6 -3.27 42.01 40.58
C ILE A 6 -3.69 40.55 40.79
N ALA A 7 -5.00 40.30 40.73
CA ALA A 7 -5.54 38.95 40.75
C ALA A 7 -5.47 38.40 39.34
N ALA A 8 -4.66 37.36 39.13
CA ALA A 8 -4.67 36.56 37.91
C ALA A 8 -5.82 35.57 37.97
N ALA A 9 -6.80 35.73 37.10
CA ALA A 9 -7.86 34.77 36.94
C ALA A 9 -7.34 33.58 36.11
N LEU A 10 -7.15 32.45 36.76
CA LEU A 10 -6.96 31.15 36.13
C LEU A 10 -8.32 30.67 35.56
N ILE A 11 -8.45 30.74 34.26
CA ILE A 11 -9.57 30.04 33.55
C ILE A 11 -9.13 28.59 33.44
N SER A 12 -9.66 27.73 34.33
CA SER A 12 -9.58 26.29 34.18
C SER A 12 -10.61 25.87 33.09
N LEU A 13 -10.13 25.55 31.90
CA LEU A 13 -10.92 24.76 30.94
C LEU A 13 -11.03 23.35 31.54
N ALA A 14 -12.19 23.04 32.07
CA ALA A 14 -12.55 21.67 32.42
C ALA A 14 -12.69 20.89 31.10
N ALA A 15 -11.74 19.99 30.83
CA ALA A 15 -11.95 18.93 29.87
C ALA A 15 -13.09 18.06 30.38
N GLY A 16 -14.22 18.09 29.68
CA GLY A 16 -15.31 17.15 29.91
C GLY A 16 -14.82 15.73 29.66
N PRO A 17 -15.38 14.74 30.33
CA PRO A 17 -15.01 13.34 30.10
C PRO A 17 -15.30 13.00 28.62
N ALA A 18 -14.30 12.42 27.93
CA ALA A 18 -14.48 11.79 26.65
C ALA A 18 -15.53 10.68 26.86
N THR A 19 -16.72 10.88 26.30
CA THR A 19 -17.73 9.83 26.25
C THR A 19 -17.21 8.78 25.27
N THR A 20 -16.76 7.66 25.80
CA THR A 20 -16.64 6.42 25.05
C THR A 20 -18.04 6.10 24.54
N HIS A 21 -18.29 6.29 23.26
CA HIS A 21 -19.45 5.72 22.61
C HIS A 21 -19.21 4.22 22.47
N GLU A 22 -19.62 3.45 23.50
CA GLU A 22 -20.05 2.08 23.27
C GLU A 22 -21.26 2.17 22.33
N VAL A 23 -21.02 1.98 21.03
CA VAL A 23 -22.12 1.78 20.07
C VAL A 23 -22.57 0.34 20.20
N ASP A 24 -23.18 0.00 21.31
CA ASP A 24 -24.00 -1.20 21.49
C ASP A 24 -25.42 -0.91 20.95
N GLU A 25 -25.50 -0.33 19.74
CA GLU A 25 -26.77 -0.29 19.03
C GLU A 25 -27.08 -1.73 18.59
N LYS A 26 -28.02 -2.35 19.30
CA LYS A 26 -28.55 -3.65 18.90
C LYS A 26 -28.95 -3.56 17.42
N PRO A 27 -28.50 -4.50 16.56
CA PRO A 27 -28.84 -4.46 15.14
C PRO A 27 -30.36 -4.39 14.97
N GLU A 28 -30.82 -3.50 14.10
CA GLU A 28 -32.26 -3.28 13.83
C GLU A 28 -32.88 -4.54 13.18
N TYR A 29 -32.07 -5.30 12.43
CA TYR A 29 -32.53 -6.46 11.66
C TYR A 29 -31.65 -7.69 11.92
N ASP A 30 -32.28 -8.86 11.96
CA ASP A 30 -31.60 -10.14 11.83
C ASP A 30 -31.14 -10.37 10.36
N VAL A 31 -30.28 -11.36 10.13
CA VAL A 31 -29.66 -11.60 8.82
C VAL A 31 -30.26 -12.83 8.14
N ARG A 32 -30.98 -12.62 7.05
CA ARG A 32 -31.37 -13.69 6.11
C ARG A 32 -30.29 -13.89 5.06
N VAL A 33 -29.90 -15.12 4.78
CA VAL A 33 -28.79 -15.43 3.86
C VAL A 33 -29.28 -16.23 2.67
N GLU A 34 -28.96 -15.75 1.47
CA GLU A 34 -29.11 -16.49 0.21
C GLU A 34 -27.72 -16.81 -0.33
N LYS A 35 -27.38 -18.10 -0.41
CA LYS A 35 -26.07 -18.58 -0.84
C LYS A 35 -26.01 -18.94 -2.31
N SER A 36 -24.86 -18.72 -2.94
CA SER A 36 -24.52 -19.21 -4.27
C SER A 36 -25.51 -18.78 -5.36
N VAL A 37 -25.97 -17.53 -5.28
CA VAL A 37 -26.79 -16.91 -6.32
C VAL A 37 -25.92 -16.72 -7.57
N MET A 38 -26.27 -17.40 -8.67
CA MET A 38 -25.50 -17.32 -9.91
C MET A 38 -25.94 -16.12 -10.74
N VAL A 39 -25.00 -15.20 -10.94
CA VAL A 39 -25.19 -13.96 -11.69
C VAL A 39 -24.58 -14.12 -13.07
N LYS A 40 -25.42 -14.07 -14.11
CA LYS A 40 -25.00 -14.24 -15.51
C LYS A 40 -24.36 -12.96 -16.03
N MET A 41 -23.12 -13.09 -16.52
CA MET A 41 -22.40 -12.01 -17.20
C MET A 41 -22.79 -11.94 -18.68
N ARG A 42 -22.50 -10.82 -19.35
CA ARG A 42 -22.82 -10.58 -20.79
C ARG A 42 -22.24 -11.62 -21.75
N ASP A 43 -21.13 -12.25 -21.39
CA ASP A 43 -20.48 -13.31 -22.16
C ASP A 43 -20.99 -14.72 -21.86
N GLY A 44 -22.00 -14.84 -20.99
CA GLY A 44 -22.66 -16.07 -20.62
C GLY A 44 -22.06 -16.82 -19.43
N ILE A 45 -20.92 -16.40 -18.90
CA ILE A 45 -20.30 -16.96 -17.69
C ILE A 45 -21.13 -16.56 -16.46
N ASN A 46 -21.27 -17.47 -15.49
CA ASN A 46 -21.99 -17.20 -14.25
C ASN A 46 -21.01 -17.00 -13.10
N LEU A 47 -21.19 -15.91 -12.32
CA LEU A 47 -20.43 -15.63 -11.13
C LEU A 47 -21.27 -15.86 -9.88
N SER A 48 -20.69 -16.50 -8.88
CA SER A 48 -21.40 -16.87 -7.64
C SER A 48 -21.34 -15.74 -6.63
N MET A 49 -22.51 -15.37 -6.10
CA MET A 49 -22.69 -14.30 -5.12
C MET A 49 -23.49 -14.80 -3.92
N ASP A 50 -23.08 -14.41 -2.72
CA ASP A 50 -23.87 -14.59 -1.50
C ASP A 50 -24.55 -13.26 -1.14
N LEU A 51 -25.83 -13.33 -0.79
CA LEU A 51 -26.61 -12.19 -0.34
C LEU A 51 -26.95 -12.34 1.14
N TYR A 52 -26.58 -11.34 1.92
CA TYR A 52 -26.95 -11.19 3.32
C TYR A 52 -27.94 -10.03 3.41
N MET A 53 -29.17 -10.33 3.79
CA MET A 53 -30.29 -9.40 3.71
C MET A 53 -30.89 -9.15 5.09
N PRO A 54 -31.33 -7.91 5.40
CA PRO A 54 -32.01 -7.63 6.65
C PRO A 54 -33.39 -8.32 6.67
N GLU A 55 -33.59 -9.24 7.63
CA GLU A 55 -34.81 -10.01 7.75
C GLU A 55 -35.97 -9.13 8.25
N GLY A 56 -37.09 -9.21 7.56
CA GLY A 56 -38.27 -8.41 7.89
C GLY A 56 -38.22 -6.95 7.48
N ALA A 57 -37.15 -6.50 6.83
CA ALA A 57 -37.10 -5.14 6.33
C ALA A 57 -38.13 -4.90 5.20
N ASN A 58 -38.82 -3.78 5.25
CA ASN A 58 -39.84 -3.39 4.28
C ASN A 58 -39.28 -2.47 3.21
N GLY A 59 -39.74 -2.66 1.97
CA GLY A 59 -39.39 -1.81 0.84
C GLY A 59 -38.13 -2.23 0.09
N LYS A 60 -37.58 -1.30 -0.68
CA LYS A 60 -36.38 -1.53 -1.49
C LYS A 60 -35.15 -1.02 -0.76
N LEU A 61 -34.08 -1.81 -0.77
CA LEU A 61 -32.89 -1.63 0.04
C LEU A 61 -31.67 -1.24 -0.80
N PRO A 62 -30.76 -0.41 -0.25
CA PRO A 62 -29.44 -0.17 -0.83
C PRO A 62 -28.53 -1.40 -0.65
N THR A 63 -27.58 -1.56 -1.55
CA THR A 63 -26.63 -2.68 -1.52
C THR A 63 -25.20 -2.22 -1.33
N ILE A 64 -24.45 -2.92 -0.51
CA ILE A 64 -22.98 -2.85 -0.44
C ILE A 64 -22.41 -4.11 -1.10
N LEU A 65 -21.59 -3.92 -2.13
CA LEU A 65 -21.00 -5.00 -2.93
C LEU A 65 -19.52 -5.16 -2.62
N LEU A 66 -19.10 -6.41 -2.34
CA LEU A 66 -17.71 -6.84 -2.28
C LEU A 66 -17.46 -7.85 -3.40
N ARG A 67 -16.38 -7.66 -4.17
CA ARG A 67 -15.92 -8.63 -5.18
C ARG A 67 -14.55 -9.13 -4.77
N THR A 68 -14.40 -10.44 -4.57
CA THR A 68 -13.22 -11.04 -3.93
C THR A 68 -12.59 -12.18 -4.75
N PRO A 69 -11.26 -12.23 -4.89
CA PRO A 69 -10.57 -13.43 -5.37
C PRO A 69 -10.28 -14.43 -4.25
N TYR A 70 -10.60 -14.10 -2.99
CA TYR A 70 -10.14 -14.80 -1.78
C TYR A 70 -11.15 -15.78 -1.18
N ASN A 71 -12.26 -16.09 -1.85
CA ASN A 71 -13.37 -16.90 -1.38
C ASN A 71 -14.42 -16.12 -0.54
N LYS A 72 -15.61 -15.95 -1.11
CA LYS A 72 -16.76 -15.33 -0.41
C LYS A 72 -17.23 -16.10 0.85
N ASN A 73 -16.83 -17.38 0.98
CA ASN A 73 -17.14 -18.24 2.11
C ASN A 73 -16.09 -18.19 3.25
N ILE A 74 -14.99 -17.48 3.09
CA ILE A 74 -14.00 -17.34 4.16
C ILE A 74 -14.66 -16.69 5.37
N ARG A 75 -14.75 -17.45 6.46
CA ARG A 75 -15.15 -16.97 7.78
C ARG A 75 -13.95 -16.26 8.42
N ASN A 76 -13.74 -15.01 8.10
CA ASN A 76 -12.91 -14.16 8.95
C ASN A 76 -13.82 -13.25 9.81
N ASN A 77 -13.33 -12.81 10.94
CA ASN A 77 -14.07 -11.94 11.84
C ASN A 77 -14.56 -10.66 11.14
N ARG A 78 -13.80 -10.15 10.17
CA ARG A 78 -14.09 -8.93 9.41
C ARG A 78 -15.38 -9.04 8.58
N TYR A 79 -15.64 -10.17 7.92
CA TYR A 79 -16.92 -10.35 7.20
C TYR A 79 -18.11 -10.49 8.16
N ALA A 80 -17.90 -11.07 9.34
CA ALA A 80 -18.92 -11.11 10.37
C ALA A 80 -19.25 -9.72 10.91
N GLU A 81 -18.24 -8.88 11.14
CA GLU A 81 -18.41 -7.47 11.53
C GLU A 81 -19.19 -6.68 10.48
N TYR A 82 -18.86 -6.84 9.19
CA TYR A 82 -19.60 -6.19 8.10
C TYR A 82 -21.05 -6.68 8.01
N GLN A 83 -21.31 -7.98 8.21
CA GLN A 83 -22.67 -8.50 8.27
C GLN A 83 -23.46 -7.82 9.39
N GLN A 84 -22.90 -7.73 10.58
CA GLN A 84 -23.55 -7.13 11.73
C GLN A 84 -23.72 -5.62 11.57
N SER A 85 -22.68 -4.89 11.13
CA SER A 85 -22.69 -3.43 11.05
C SER A 85 -23.52 -2.90 9.87
N LEU A 86 -23.55 -3.57 8.73
CA LEU A 86 -24.24 -3.11 7.54
C LEU A 86 -25.65 -3.70 7.42
N VAL A 87 -25.79 -5.04 7.53
CA VAL A 87 -27.11 -5.68 7.38
C VAL A 87 -28.02 -5.29 8.53
N GLY A 88 -27.51 -5.21 9.74
CA GLY A 88 -28.23 -4.72 10.90
C GLY A 88 -28.74 -3.27 10.76
N LYS A 89 -28.13 -2.48 9.88
CA LYS A 89 -28.55 -1.10 9.56
C LYS A 89 -29.40 -1.01 8.28
N GLY A 90 -29.87 -2.12 7.73
CA GLY A 90 -30.79 -2.15 6.59
C GLY A 90 -30.12 -2.10 5.20
N TYR A 91 -28.88 -2.53 5.07
CA TYR A 91 -28.22 -2.75 3.79
C TYR A 91 -28.31 -4.21 3.37
N VAL A 92 -28.41 -4.48 2.07
CA VAL A 92 -28.07 -5.79 1.51
C VAL A 92 -26.55 -5.84 1.35
N LEU A 93 -25.90 -6.81 1.97
CA LEU A 93 -24.48 -7.08 1.76
C LEU A 93 -24.35 -8.19 0.71
N ALA A 94 -23.74 -7.88 -0.44
CA ALA A 94 -23.50 -8.81 -1.54
C ALA A 94 -21.99 -9.11 -1.61
N ILE A 95 -21.61 -10.40 -1.52
CA ILE A 95 -20.22 -10.82 -1.61
C ILE A 95 -20.10 -11.80 -2.78
N MET A 96 -19.28 -11.45 -3.77
CA MET A 96 -19.13 -12.21 -5.02
C MET A 96 -17.72 -12.76 -5.19
N ASP A 97 -17.59 -14.04 -5.49
CA ASP A 97 -16.34 -14.61 -6.01
C ASP A 97 -16.07 -14.08 -7.42
N MET A 98 -14.85 -13.63 -7.68
CA MET A 98 -14.44 -13.19 -9.00
C MET A 98 -14.41 -14.35 -10.00
N ARG A 99 -14.42 -14.01 -11.28
CA ARG A 99 -14.35 -14.94 -12.41
C ARG A 99 -13.24 -15.98 -12.22
N GLY A 100 -13.57 -17.26 -12.39
CA GLY A 100 -12.64 -18.38 -12.25
C GLY A 100 -12.17 -18.68 -10.82
N ARG A 101 -12.78 -18.04 -9.83
CA ARG A 101 -12.48 -18.31 -8.41
C ARG A 101 -13.64 -19.05 -7.76
N PHE A 102 -13.28 -20.06 -6.94
CA PHE A 102 -14.20 -20.86 -6.11
C PHE A 102 -15.47 -21.31 -6.84
N GLU A 103 -16.64 -20.76 -6.53
CA GLU A 103 -17.89 -21.14 -7.16
C GLU A 103 -18.18 -20.40 -8.48
N SER A 104 -17.44 -19.34 -8.80
CA SER A 104 -17.61 -18.61 -10.05
C SER A 104 -16.98 -19.33 -11.23
N GLU A 105 -17.68 -19.33 -12.35
CA GLU A 105 -17.24 -19.93 -13.61
C GLU A 105 -16.13 -19.10 -14.29
N GLY A 106 -15.56 -19.67 -15.36
CA GLY A 106 -14.53 -19.04 -16.18
C GLY A 106 -13.11 -19.32 -15.67
N ARG A 107 -12.15 -18.55 -16.18
CA ARG A 107 -10.73 -18.67 -15.82
C ARG A 107 -10.27 -17.40 -15.09
N TYR A 108 -9.61 -17.58 -13.98
CA TYR A 108 -9.01 -16.47 -13.25
C TYR A 108 -7.69 -16.04 -13.89
N LYS A 109 -7.58 -14.74 -14.08
CA LYS A 109 -6.30 -14.03 -14.26
C LYS A 109 -6.37 -12.73 -13.50
N PRO A 110 -5.30 -12.30 -12.82
CA PRO A 110 -5.28 -10.99 -12.18
C PRO A 110 -5.67 -9.87 -13.16
N GLY A 111 -6.59 -9.01 -12.77
CA GLY A 111 -7.05 -7.88 -13.59
C GLY A 111 -7.99 -8.19 -14.76
N VAL A 112 -8.09 -9.43 -15.24
CA VAL A 112 -8.91 -9.77 -16.41
C VAL A 112 -10.40 -9.83 -16.06
N GLY A 113 -11.26 -9.28 -16.93
CA GLY A 113 -12.73 -9.24 -16.77
C GLY A 113 -13.22 -8.27 -15.70
N GLY A 114 -12.32 -7.48 -15.12
CA GLY A 114 -12.65 -6.65 -13.97
C GLY A 114 -13.73 -5.61 -14.21
N ARG A 115 -13.73 -4.92 -15.36
CA ARG A 115 -14.68 -3.83 -15.70
C ARG A 115 -16.04 -4.36 -16.11
N GLU A 116 -16.07 -5.30 -17.05
CA GLU A 116 -17.29 -5.87 -17.61
C GLU A 116 -18.08 -6.62 -16.55
N ASP A 117 -17.40 -7.52 -15.81
CA ASP A 117 -18.03 -8.28 -14.72
C ASP A 117 -18.55 -7.36 -13.61
N ALA A 118 -17.79 -6.30 -13.30
CA ALA A 118 -18.21 -5.32 -12.30
C ALA A 118 -19.47 -4.57 -12.72
N TYR A 119 -19.51 -4.11 -13.98
CA TYR A 119 -20.67 -3.42 -14.56
C TYR A 119 -21.90 -4.31 -14.55
N ASP A 120 -21.78 -5.55 -15.07
CA ASP A 120 -22.86 -6.51 -15.17
C ASP A 120 -23.40 -6.92 -13.80
N THR A 121 -22.52 -7.07 -12.82
CA THR A 121 -22.91 -7.35 -11.42
C THR A 121 -23.79 -6.25 -10.85
N VAL A 122 -23.39 -4.99 -11.02
CA VAL A 122 -24.19 -3.84 -10.52
C VAL A 122 -25.50 -3.75 -11.29
N THR A 123 -25.51 -3.97 -12.61
CA THR A 123 -26.74 -4.02 -13.41
C THR A 123 -27.69 -5.07 -12.86
N TRP A 124 -27.22 -6.31 -12.64
CA TRP A 124 -28.04 -7.38 -12.08
C TRP A 124 -28.62 -7.02 -10.72
N ILE A 125 -27.82 -6.43 -9.80
CA ILE A 125 -28.32 -5.94 -8.49
C ILE A 125 -29.47 -4.94 -8.67
N THR A 126 -29.36 -4.03 -9.63
CA THR A 126 -30.38 -3.01 -9.84
C THR A 126 -31.70 -3.53 -10.43
N GLU A 127 -31.68 -4.71 -11.01
CA GLU A 127 -32.86 -5.39 -11.57
C GLU A 127 -33.61 -6.22 -10.53
N GLN A 128 -33.02 -6.46 -9.37
CA GLN A 128 -33.64 -7.26 -8.33
C GLN A 128 -34.86 -6.54 -7.69
N PRO A 129 -35.94 -7.29 -7.36
CA PRO A 129 -37.15 -6.69 -6.80
C PRO A 129 -36.96 -6.00 -5.45
N TRP A 130 -35.95 -6.45 -4.69
CA TRP A 130 -35.59 -5.87 -3.39
C TRP A 130 -34.68 -4.64 -3.47
N SER A 131 -34.10 -4.36 -4.63
CA SER A 131 -33.09 -3.29 -4.79
C SER A 131 -33.72 -1.91 -4.95
N ASN A 132 -33.21 -0.91 -4.24
CA ASN A 132 -33.51 0.50 -4.46
C ASN A 132 -32.64 1.14 -5.58
N LYS A 133 -31.83 0.33 -6.28
CA LYS A 133 -30.93 0.70 -7.37
C LYS A 133 -29.74 1.58 -6.93
N LYS A 134 -29.42 1.62 -5.66
CA LYS A 134 -28.26 2.34 -5.14
C LYS A 134 -27.25 1.32 -4.62
N VAL A 135 -26.06 1.36 -5.18
CA VAL A 135 -24.97 0.42 -4.86
C VAL A 135 -23.77 1.20 -4.35
N GLY A 136 -23.27 0.79 -3.19
CA GLY A 136 -21.96 1.13 -2.69
C GLY A 136 -21.02 -0.04 -2.80
N THR A 137 -19.72 0.21 -2.72
CA THR A 137 -18.69 -0.83 -2.72
C THR A 137 -17.72 -0.64 -1.57
N MET A 138 -17.15 -1.74 -1.06
CA MET A 138 -16.15 -1.71 -0.01
C MET A 138 -15.13 -2.85 -0.15
N GLY A 139 -14.03 -2.74 0.56
CA GLY A 139 -13.03 -3.76 0.70
C GLY A 139 -11.62 -3.23 0.58
N CYS A 140 -10.67 -4.03 1.06
CA CYS A 140 -9.25 -3.69 1.12
C CYS A 140 -8.43 -4.54 0.15
N SER A 141 -7.27 -4.03 -0.26
CA SER A 141 -6.35 -4.73 -1.14
C SER A 141 -6.99 -4.98 -2.51
N TYR A 142 -6.93 -6.17 -3.05
CA TYR A 142 -7.60 -6.51 -4.31
C TYR A 142 -9.10 -6.10 -4.35
N LEU A 143 -9.79 -6.15 -3.20
CA LEU A 143 -11.17 -5.67 -3.10
C LEU A 143 -11.23 -4.13 -3.20
N GLY A 144 -10.17 -3.42 -2.83
CA GLY A 144 -9.99 -1.99 -3.09
C GLY A 144 -9.85 -1.73 -4.59
N ASP A 145 -9.03 -2.51 -5.26
CA ASP A 145 -8.83 -2.46 -6.72
C ASP A 145 -10.13 -2.64 -7.49
N THR A 146 -10.93 -3.64 -7.11
CA THR A 146 -12.21 -3.93 -7.81
C THR A 146 -13.18 -2.75 -7.78
N GLN A 147 -13.12 -1.89 -6.75
CA GLN A 147 -13.96 -0.71 -6.63
C GLN A 147 -13.49 0.41 -7.56
N VAL A 148 -12.18 0.67 -7.60
CA VAL A 148 -11.58 1.66 -8.50
C VAL A 148 -11.85 1.29 -9.96
N VAL A 149 -11.66 0.02 -10.32
CA VAL A 149 -11.95 -0.52 -11.65
C VAL A 149 -13.44 -0.36 -11.99
N LEU A 150 -14.36 -0.65 -11.08
CA LEU A 150 -15.80 -0.41 -11.28
C LEU A 150 -16.09 1.10 -11.46
N ALA A 151 -15.47 1.96 -10.66
CA ALA A 151 -15.70 3.41 -10.74
C ALA A 151 -15.30 3.98 -12.12
N THR A 152 -14.29 3.40 -12.80
CA THR A 152 -13.93 3.79 -14.18
C THR A 152 -15.03 3.48 -15.19
N THR A 153 -15.92 2.52 -14.92
CA THR A 153 -17.04 2.18 -15.80
C THR A 153 -18.17 3.21 -15.74
N ARG A 154 -18.18 4.05 -14.71
CA ARG A 154 -19.20 5.08 -14.46
C ARG A 154 -20.62 4.53 -14.48
N HIS A 155 -20.84 3.35 -13.88
CA HIS A 155 -22.17 2.76 -13.77
C HIS A 155 -23.08 3.71 -12.96
N PRO A 156 -24.28 4.09 -13.48
CA PRO A 156 -25.10 5.16 -12.87
C PRO A 156 -25.62 4.82 -11.46
N SER A 157 -25.63 3.55 -11.10
CA SER A 157 -26.05 3.08 -9.77
C SER A 157 -24.88 2.88 -8.79
N HIS A 158 -23.62 3.05 -9.20
CA HIS A 158 -22.46 3.02 -8.32
C HIS A 158 -22.26 4.39 -7.69
N LEU A 159 -22.85 4.59 -6.51
CA LEU A 159 -23.02 5.90 -5.89
C LEU A 159 -22.02 6.22 -4.78
N ALA A 160 -21.32 5.23 -4.27
CA ALA A 160 -20.31 5.40 -3.21
C ALA A 160 -19.29 4.26 -3.28
N ALA A 161 -18.02 4.57 -2.98
CA ALA A 161 -16.98 3.57 -2.81
C ALA A 161 -16.09 3.89 -1.61
N VAL A 162 -15.57 2.84 -0.97
CA VAL A 162 -14.54 2.94 0.07
C VAL A 162 -13.39 2.01 -0.33
N PRO A 163 -12.57 2.41 -1.32
CA PRO A 163 -11.41 1.63 -1.72
C PRO A 163 -10.30 1.79 -0.67
N MET A 164 -9.98 0.67 0.01
CA MET A 164 -8.93 0.62 1.02
C MET A 164 -7.70 -0.04 0.42
N ALA A 165 -6.52 0.58 0.56
CA ALA A 165 -5.25 0.09 0.03
C ALA A 165 -5.35 -0.45 -1.41
N PRO A 166 -5.90 0.29 -2.37
CA PRO A 166 -5.99 -0.15 -3.75
C PRO A 166 -4.62 -0.07 -4.43
N ALA A 167 -4.25 -1.11 -5.20
CA ALA A 167 -2.96 -1.22 -5.87
C ALA A 167 -3.03 -0.97 -7.39
N THR A 168 -4.12 -0.40 -7.89
CA THR A 168 -4.38 -0.24 -9.33
C THR A 168 -3.66 0.93 -9.99
N GLY A 169 -2.75 1.60 -9.27
CA GLY A 169 -2.09 2.82 -9.74
C GLY A 169 -1.14 2.65 -10.93
N TYR A 170 -0.79 1.44 -11.32
CA TYR A 170 0.29 1.17 -12.26
C TYR A 170 0.25 2.02 -13.54
N LEU A 171 -0.87 2.01 -14.26
CA LEU A 171 -0.97 2.72 -15.53
C LEU A 171 -1.07 4.25 -15.36
N ALA A 172 -1.20 4.70 -14.12
CA ALA A 172 -1.17 6.10 -13.75
C ALA A 172 0.22 6.54 -13.30
N THR A 173 0.95 5.70 -12.59
CA THR A 173 2.19 6.03 -11.86
C THR A 173 3.44 5.36 -12.44
N GLY A 174 3.30 4.36 -13.31
CA GLY A 174 4.42 3.60 -13.86
C GLY A 174 4.85 2.40 -13.00
N ARG A 175 4.07 2.00 -11.98
CA ARG A 175 4.34 0.87 -11.09
C ARG A 175 3.32 -0.24 -11.31
N PRO A 176 3.63 -1.27 -12.13
CA PRO A 176 2.66 -2.32 -12.46
C PRO A 176 2.33 -3.17 -11.25
N TRP A 177 1.10 -3.04 -10.78
CA TRP A 177 0.53 -3.85 -9.71
C TRP A 177 1.42 -3.92 -8.46
N GLN A 178 2.23 -2.87 -8.27
CA GLN A 178 3.28 -2.84 -7.25
C GLN A 178 4.20 -4.07 -7.29
N ALA A 179 4.27 -4.72 -8.46
CA ALA A 179 5.21 -5.79 -8.70
C ALA A 179 6.64 -5.28 -8.91
N PHE A 180 6.77 -3.97 -9.18
CA PHE A 180 8.06 -3.30 -9.34
C PHE A 180 8.06 -1.96 -8.63
N ASP A 181 9.19 -1.60 -8.06
CA ASP A 181 9.48 -0.26 -7.58
C ASP A 181 10.84 0.16 -8.12
N GLY A 182 10.94 1.34 -8.74
CA GLY A 182 12.15 1.80 -9.41
C GLY A 182 12.77 0.78 -10.38
N GLY A 183 12.01 -0.22 -10.84
CA GLY A 183 12.44 -1.31 -11.71
C GLY A 183 13.00 -2.55 -10.99
N ALA A 184 13.15 -2.53 -9.67
CA ALA A 184 13.39 -3.73 -8.87
C ALA A 184 12.06 -4.48 -8.63
N PHE A 185 12.10 -5.80 -8.66
CA PHE A 185 10.91 -6.62 -8.49
C PHE A 185 10.57 -6.79 -7.01
N GLU A 186 9.34 -6.50 -6.61
CA GLU A 186 8.80 -6.70 -5.26
C GLU A 186 8.63 -8.20 -4.97
N LEU A 187 9.75 -8.86 -4.66
CA LEU A 187 9.85 -10.32 -4.70
C LEU A 187 8.98 -11.00 -3.66
N ALA A 188 9.19 -10.69 -2.37
CA ALA A 188 8.56 -11.44 -1.29
C ALA A 188 7.03 -11.34 -1.32
N GLN A 189 6.49 -10.14 -1.51
CA GLN A 189 5.04 -9.96 -1.53
C GLN A 189 4.40 -10.54 -2.79
N THR A 190 5.00 -10.33 -3.99
CA THR A 190 4.44 -10.82 -5.25
C THR A 190 4.43 -12.34 -5.29
N ALA A 191 5.56 -12.97 -4.98
CA ALA A 191 5.63 -14.42 -4.93
C ALA A 191 4.77 -15.00 -3.79
N GLY A 192 4.69 -14.33 -2.63
CA GLY A 192 3.81 -14.71 -1.52
C GLY A 192 2.33 -14.68 -1.92
N TRP A 193 1.90 -13.61 -2.59
CA TRP A 193 0.52 -13.49 -3.06
C TRP A 193 0.17 -14.55 -4.11
N PHE A 194 1.03 -14.78 -5.11
CA PHE A 194 0.80 -15.83 -6.11
C PHE A 194 0.81 -17.23 -5.52
N SER A 195 1.67 -17.50 -4.54
CA SER A 195 1.70 -18.78 -3.81
C SER A 195 0.37 -19.08 -3.10
N GLY A 196 -0.22 -18.07 -2.44
CA GLY A 196 -1.42 -18.24 -1.62
C GLY A 196 -2.72 -17.97 -2.38
N SER A 197 -2.80 -16.89 -3.13
CA SER A 197 -4.06 -16.34 -3.63
C SER A 197 -4.13 -16.22 -5.16
N GLY A 198 -2.99 -16.18 -5.84
CA GLY A 198 -2.89 -15.92 -7.28
C GLY A 198 -2.98 -17.15 -8.17
N SER A 199 -3.21 -18.35 -7.63
CA SER A 199 -3.23 -19.57 -8.44
C SER A 199 -4.39 -19.58 -9.44
N GLU A 200 -4.10 -20.00 -10.68
CA GLU A 200 -5.13 -20.25 -11.71
C GLU A 200 -5.97 -21.50 -11.41
N VAL A 201 -5.42 -22.42 -10.62
CA VAL A 201 -6.08 -23.66 -10.25
C VAL A 201 -6.89 -23.42 -8.99
N VAL A 202 -8.19 -23.45 -9.15
CA VAL A 202 -9.10 -23.56 -8.00
C VAL A 202 -9.12 -25.02 -7.59
N TYR A 203 -8.65 -25.33 -6.39
CA TYR A 203 -8.84 -26.65 -5.81
C TYR A 203 -10.35 -26.84 -5.59
N GLY A 204 -10.97 -27.60 -6.48
CA GLY A 204 -12.39 -27.90 -6.46
C GLY A 204 -12.65 -29.38 -6.30
N PRO A 205 -13.91 -29.77 -6.24
CA PRO A 205 -14.30 -31.17 -6.20
C PRO A 205 -13.79 -31.91 -7.44
N PRO A 206 -13.70 -33.24 -7.35
CA PRO A 206 -13.53 -34.08 -8.54
C PRO A 206 -14.59 -33.76 -9.61
N PRO A 207 -14.30 -33.96 -10.92
CA PRO A 207 -15.22 -33.57 -12.01
C PRO A 207 -16.63 -34.16 -11.96
N TRP A 208 -16.82 -35.23 -11.20
CA TRP A 208 -18.11 -35.93 -11.02
C TRP A 208 -18.92 -35.45 -9.82
N VAL A 209 -18.41 -34.49 -9.05
CA VAL A 209 -19.12 -33.89 -7.92
C VAL A 209 -19.65 -32.52 -8.35
N ASP A 210 -20.91 -32.25 -8.05
CA ASP A 210 -21.48 -30.93 -8.33
C ASP A 210 -20.69 -29.86 -7.56
N ARG A 211 -20.18 -28.89 -8.32
CA ARG A 211 -19.31 -27.86 -7.81
C ARG A 211 -20.00 -26.96 -6.78
N GLN A 212 -21.24 -26.61 -7.00
CA GLN A 212 -22.02 -25.77 -6.11
C GLN A 212 -22.37 -26.50 -4.81
N GLU A 213 -22.75 -27.78 -4.91
CA GLU A 213 -23.02 -28.64 -3.77
C GLU A 213 -21.75 -28.81 -2.91
N TRP A 214 -20.59 -29.02 -3.54
CA TRP A 214 -19.31 -29.10 -2.85
C TRP A 214 -19.04 -27.84 -2.04
N PHE A 215 -19.11 -26.65 -2.64
CA PHE A 215 -18.79 -25.39 -1.96
C PHE A 215 -19.83 -24.98 -0.89
N ARG A 216 -21.02 -25.54 -0.90
CA ARG A 216 -21.99 -25.40 0.19
C ARG A 216 -21.72 -26.37 1.35
N SER A 217 -20.94 -27.41 1.12
CA SER A 217 -20.66 -28.44 2.13
C SER A 217 -19.68 -27.99 3.20
N ASP A 218 -19.68 -28.68 4.36
CA ASP A 218 -18.69 -28.44 5.39
C ASP A 218 -17.27 -28.83 4.96
N ALA A 219 -17.14 -29.77 4.01
CA ALA A 219 -15.86 -30.11 3.39
C ALA A 219 -15.22 -28.91 2.68
N ALA A 220 -16.01 -28.12 1.95
CA ALA A 220 -15.50 -26.90 1.30
C ALA A 220 -15.04 -25.84 2.31
N LYS A 221 -15.71 -25.74 3.45
CA LYS A 221 -15.30 -24.83 4.52
C LYS A 221 -13.95 -25.23 5.13
N LEU A 222 -13.71 -26.53 5.28
CA LEU A 222 -12.42 -27.07 5.71
C LEU A 222 -11.35 -26.87 4.61
N PHE A 223 -11.71 -27.10 3.36
CA PHE A 223 -10.81 -26.95 2.22
C PHE A 223 -10.36 -25.50 2.00
N SER A 224 -11.25 -24.52 2.19
CA SER A 224 -10.89 -23.09 2.10
C SER A 224 -9.89 -22.65 3.18
N GLN A 225 -9.86 -23.35 4.31
CA GLN A 225 -8.84 -23.13 5.36
C GLN A 225 -7.50 -23.78 5.05
N VAL A 226 -7.49 -24.83 4.21
CA VAL A 226 -6.27 -25.56 3.80
C VAL A 226 -5.59 -24.89 2.59
N GLN A 227 -6.24 -23.93 1.94
CA GLN A 227 -5.64 -23.20 0.80
C GLN A 227 -4.53 -22.23 1.20
N SER A 228 -4.39 -21.86 2.47
CA SER A 228 -3.17 -21.24 2.94
C SER A 228 -2.10 -22.34 3.02
N ARG A 229 -1.30 -22.47 1.95
CA ARG A 229 -0.06 -23.22 2.05
C ARG A 229 0.73 -22.70 3.20
N ASP A 230 1.41 -23.60 3.87
CA ASP A 230 2.36 -23.25 4.91
C ASP A 230 3.37 -22.26 4.32
N GLN A 231 3.28 -21.01 4.71
CA GLN A 231 4.16 -19.94 4.23
C GLN A 231 5.64 -20.29 4.44
N ILE A 232 5.93 -21.13 5.43
CA ILE A 232 7.29 -21.59 5.77
C ILE A 232 7.98 -22.24 4.56
N GLU A 233 7.30 -23.07 3.78
CA GLU A 233 7.91 -23.70 2.59
C GLU A 233 8.23 -22.68 1.50
N TYR A 234 7.36 -21.72 1.26
CA TYR A 234 7.60 -20.66 0.29
C TYR A 234 8.84 -19.84 0.66
N PHE A 235 8.99 -19.41 1.90
CA PHE A 235 10.14 -18.61 2.33
C PHE A 235 11.48 -19.36 2.27
N SER A 236 11.48 -20.67 2.38
CA SER A 236 12.69 -21.46 2.15
C SER A 236 13.20 -21.34 0.71
N TYR A 237 12.33 -21.05 -0.25
CA TYR A 237 12.66 -20.95 -1.67
C TYR A 237 12.95 -19.52 -2.15
N VAL A 238 12.61 -18.48 -1.39
CA VAL A 238 12.75 -17.07 -1.82
C VAL A 238 14.20 -16.70 -2.20
N ARG A 239 15.19 -17.41 -1.64
CA ARG A 239 16.63 -17.26 -2.00
C ARG A 239 17.04 -17.98 -3.29
N THR A 240 16.14 -18.75 -3.87
CA THR A 240 16.42 -19.55 -5.08
C THR A 240 16.68 -18.62 -6.27
N LEU A 241 17.66 -19.03 -7.09
CA LEU A 241 17.92 -18.48 -8.41
C LEU A 241 17.71 -19.59 -9.47
N PRO A 242 17.25 -19.25 -10.65
CA PRO A 242 16.66 -17.96 -11.02
C PRO A 242 15.31 -17.73 -10.31
N ILE A 243 14.96 -16.45 -10.10
CA ILE A 243 13.74 -16.11 -9.34
C ILE A 243 12.45 -16.51 -10.06
N ILE A 244 12.45 -16.65 -11.37
CA ILE A 244 11.30 -17.15 -12.15
C ILE A 244 10.87 -18.56 -11.75
N ASP A 245 11.78 -19.36 -11.20
CA ASP A 245 11.53 -20.75 -10.79
C ASP A 245 11.01 -20.91 -9.35
N ILE A 246 10.92 -19.83 -8.58
CA ILE A 246 10.63 -19.89 -7.13
C ILE A 246 9.33 -20.66 -6.86
N LEU A 247 8.23 -20.31 -7.50
CA LEU A 247 6.95 -20.97 -7.25
C LEU A 247 6.91 -22.40 -7.77
N LYS A 248 7.49 -22.65 -8.93
CA LYS A 248 7.62 -23.99 -9.48
C LYS A 248 8.43 -24.91 -8.56
N LYS A 249 9.56 -24.44 -8.04
CA LYS A 249 10.42 -25.22 -7.12
C LYS A 249 9.76 -25.41 -5.75
N SER A 250 8.93 -24.46 -5.31
CA SER A 250 8.14 -24.64 -4.08
C SER A 250 6.98 -25.63 -4.24
N GLY A 251 6.71 -26.11 -5.47
CA GLY A 251 5.58 -26.97 -5.79
C GLY A 251 4.25 -26.21 -5.76
N ALA A 252 4.25 -24.89 -5.95
CA ALA A 252 3.02 -24.10 -6.08
C ALA A 252 2.21 -24.56 -7.30
N PRO A 253 0.85 -24.48 -7.26
CA PRO A 253 0.05 -24.69 -8.45
C PRO A 253 0.38 -23.63 -9.52
N PRO A 254 0.05 -23.88 -10.80
CA PRO A 254 0.26 -22.90 -11.86
C PRO A 254 -0.35 -21.54 -11.53
N THR A 255 0.40 -20.48 -11.80
CA THR A 255 0.00 -19.09 -11.57
C THR A 255 0.39 -18.23 -12.76
N ASP A 256 0.16 -16.93 -12.71
CA ASP A 256 0.67 -15.95 -13.67
C ASP A 256 2.00 -15.29 -13.20
N TYR A 257 2.62 -15.83 -12.17
CA TYR A 257 3.85 -15.28 -11.55
C TYR A 257 5.01 -15.16 -12.56
N GLU A 258 5.21 -16.20 -13.37
CA GLU A 258 6.28 -16.21 -14.36
C GLU A 258 6.13 -15.07 -15.37
N ASN A 259 4.89 -14.73 -15.75
CA ASN A 259 4.61 -13.57 -16.60
C ASN A 259 4.83 -12.25 -15.86
N PHE A 260 4.46 -12.17 -14.57
CA PHE A 260 4.71 -10.96 -13.78
C PHE A 260 6.20 -10.66 -13.67
N VAL A 261 7.02 -11.64 -13.31
CA VAL A 261 8.45 -11.43 -13.08
C VAL A 261 9.25 -11.23 -14.38
N SER A 262 8.79 -11.81 -15.50
CA SER A 262 9.54 -11.76 -16.77
C SER A 262 9.16 -10.61 -17.71
N ASN A 263 8.07 -9.91 -17.43
CA ASN A 263 7.65 -8.78 -18.24
C ASN A 263 8.20 -7.47 -17.67
N ASN A 264 8.69 -6.61 -18.57
CA ASN A 264 9.11 -5.26 -18.23
C ASN A 264 7.93 -4.46 -17.66
N PRO A 265 8.15 -3.59 -16.65
CA PRO A 265 7.10 -2.75 -16.09
C PRO A 265 6.24 -1.99 -17.11
N ASP A 266 6.82 -1.53 -18.23
CA ASP A 266 6.08 -0.82 -19.28
C ASP A 266 5.62 -1.73 -20.44
N SER A 267 5.48 -3.04 -20.20
CA SER A 267 5.12 -4.00 -21.24
C SER A 267 3.63 -3.96 -21.62
N GLU A 268 3.33 -4.47 -22.81
CA GLU A 268 1.94 -4.68 -23.25
C GLU A 268 1.17 -5.67 -22.36
N TYR A 269 1.88 -6.61 -21.74
CA TYR A 269 1.31 -7.56 -20.79
C TYR A 269 0.57 -6.82 -19.66
N PHE A 270 1.25 -5.89 -18.95
CA PHE A 270 0.65 -5.14 -17.86
C PHE A 270 -0.45 -4.19 -18.34
N ARG A 271 -0.26 -3.53 -19.51
CA ARG A 271 -1.29 -2.65 -20.09
C ARG A 271 -2.61 -3.38 -20.40
N LYS A 272 -2.57 -4.69 -20.66
CA LYS A 272 -3.76 -5.51 -20.93
C LYS A 272 -4.51 -5.98 -19.68
N LEU A 273 -4.01 -5.74 -18.50
CA LEU A 273 -4.67 -6.21 -17.27
C LEU A 273 -5.93 -5.41 -16.87
N HIS A 274 -6.40 -4.49 -17.72
CA HIS A 274 -7.64 -3.73 -17.54
C HIS A 274 -7.75 -2.93 -16.23
N TRP A 275 -6.65 -2.39 -15.77
CA TRP A 275 -6.61 -1.60 -14.54
C TRP A 275 -6.96 -0.13 -14.77
N ALA A 276 -7.10 0.65 -13.70
CA ALA A 276 -7.27 2.09 -13.82
C ALA A 276 -6.05 2.75 -14.44
N THR A 277 -6.26 3.76 -15.27
CA THR A 277 -5.21 4.51 -15.97
C THR A 277 -5.36 6.00 -15.71
N ALA A 278 -4.29 6.76 -16.01
CA ALA A 278 -4.32 8.22 -15.93
C ALA A 278 -5.34 8.89 -16.86
N SER A 279 -5.87 8.16 -17.85
CA SER A 279 -6.90 8.65 -18.79
C SER A 279 -8.32 8.26 -18.39
N ASP A 280 -8.51 7.38 -17.44
CA ASP A 280 -9.83 6.97 -16.99
C ASP A 280 -10.59 8.12 -16.33
N ARG A 281 -11.91 8.09 -16.45
CA ARG A 281 -12.79 9.06 -15.83
C ARG A 281 -13.67 8.40 -14.78
N PHE A 282 -13.91 9.11 -13.68
CA PHE A 282 -14.67 8.64 -12.53
C PHE A 282 -15.95 9.48 -12.35
N ASP A 283 -17.02 8.84 -11.89
CA ASP A 283 -18.27 9.56 -11.54
C ASP A 283 -18.83 9.14 -10.17
N THR A 284 -18.08 8.37 -9.42
CA THR A 284 -18.43 7.88 -8.09
C THR A 284 -17.71 8.70 -7.02
N PRO A 285 -18.39 9.24 -6.00
CA PRO A 285 -17.75 9.68 -4.76
C PRO A 285 -16.98 8.54 -4.10
N MET A 286 -15.72 8.79 -3.74
CA MET A 286 -14.84 7.77 -3.15
C MET A 286 -14.16 8.29 -1.88
N LEU A 287 -14.13 7.43 -0.86
CA LEU A 287 -13.35 7.60 0.35
C LEU A 287 -12.20 6.58 0.32
N PHE A 288 -11.06 7.02 -0.16
CA PHE A 288 -9.84 6.22 -0.15
C PHE A 288 -9.32 6.08 1.29
N VAL A 289 -8.76 4.92 1.61
CA VAL A 289 -8.10 4.70 2.90
C VAL A 289 -6.81 3.93 2.66
N ASP A 290 -5.74 4.38 3.30
CA ASP A 290 -4.46 3.69 3.25
C ASP A 290 -3.64 3.94 4.53
N ALA A 291 -2.41 3.43 4.58
CA ALA A 291 -1.54 3.53 5.73
C ALA A 291 -0.08 3.86 5.33
N TRP A 292 0.65 4.58 6.22
CA TRP A 292 2.03 5.00 5.93
C TRP A 292 3.01 3.83 5.72
N TYR A 293 2.73 2.67 6.30
CA TYR A 293 3.53 1.44 6.13
C TYR A 293 2.85 0.42 5.23
N ASP A 294 1.94 0.88 4.35
CA ASP A 294 1.41 0.08 3.25
C ASP A 294 2.31 0.21 2.02
N TYR A 295 2.52 -0.90 1.34
CA TYR A 295 3.31 -0.95 0.11
C TYR A 295 2.67 -0.17 -1.06
N GLY A 296 1.34 0.05 -1.03
CA GLY A 296 0.52 0.72 -2.04
C GLY A 296 0.14 2.16 -1.76
N MET A 297 0.67 2.75 -0.71
CA MET A 297 0.24 4.06 -0.22
C MET A 297 0.48 5.18 -1.26
N ALA A 298 1.61 5.18 -1.96
CA ALA A 298 1.91 6.19 -2.98
C ALA A 298 0.92 6.11 -4.15
N GLU A 299 0.60 4.90 -4.59
CA GLU A 299 -0.37 4.65 -5.65
C GLU A 299 -1.78 5.08 -5.24
N THR A 300 -2.15 4.85 -3.99
CA THR A 300 -3.45 5.30 -3.46
C THR A 300 -3.56 6.84 -3.46
N LEU A 301 -2.50 7.54 -3.10
CA LEU A 301 -2.43 9.01 -3.18
C LEU A 301 -2.55 9.51 -4.62
N ASP A 302 -1.85 8.88 -5.54
CA ASP A 302 -1.92 9.22 -6.96
C ASP A 302 -3.29 8.94 -7.56
N LEU A 303 -3.92 7.81 -7.22
CA LEU A 303 -5.27 7.47 -7.63
C LEU A 303 -6.29 8.48 -7.10
N TRP A 304 -6.15 8.91 -5.86
CA TRP A 304 -7.00 9.96 -5.29
C TRP A 304 -6.87 11.28 -6.10
N ASN A 305 -5.65 11.72 -6.39
CA ASN A 305 -5.39 12.91 -7.22
C ASN A 305 -6.00 12.76 -8.63
N ILE A 306 -5.83 11.59 -9.26
CA ILE A 306 -6.39 11.28 -10.57
C ILE A 306 -7.92 11.27 -10.52
N ALA A 307 -8.50 10.67 -9.49
CA ALA A 307 -9.95 10.62 -9.31
C ALA A 307 -10.56 12.03 -9.19
N GLN A 308 -9.92 12.94 -8.47
CA GLN A 308 -10.32 14.34 -8.43
C GLN A 308 -10.22 15.02 -9.80
N LYS A 309 -9.02 14.93 -10.41
CA LYS A 309 -8.72 15.59 -11.69
C LYS A 309 -9.61 15.11 -12.82
N ASN A 310 -9.88 13.81 -12.87
CA ASN A 310 -10.61 13.16 -13.97
C ASN A 310 -12.07 12.87 -13.65
N SER A 311 -12.63 13.49 -12.63
CA SER A 311 -14.04 13.35 -12.30
C SER A 311 -14.94 13.84 -13.44
N ALA A 312 -15.96 13.04 -13.78
CA ALA A 312 -16.90 13.32 -14.86
C ALA A 312 -17.97 14.35 -14.46
N SER A 313 -18.28 14.46 -13.16
CA SER A 313 -19.26 15.39 -12.63
C SER A 313 -18.69 16.24 -11.48
N LYS A 314 -19.36 17.38 -11.19
CA LYS A 314 -19.04 18.20 -10.00
C LYS A 314 -19.24 17.40 -8.72
N LYS A 315 -20.31 16.59 -8.65
CA LYS A 315 -20.59 15.71 -7.51
C LYS A 315 -19.39 14.79 -7.21
N SER A 316 -18.89 14.10 -8.21
CA SER A 316 -17.74 13.20 -8.03
C SER A 316 -16.47 13.99 -7.65
N ARG A 317 -16.19 15.10 -8.35
CA ARG A 317 -14.98 15.91 -8.09
C ARG A 317 -14.90 16.45 -6.67
N ASP A 318 -16.01 16.99 -6.19
CA ASP A 318 -16.06 17.61 -4.86
C ASP A 318 -16.10 16.57 -3.73
N ASN A 319 -16.22 15.27 -4.05
CA ASN A 319 -16.41 14.20 -3.07
C ASN A 319 -15.43 13.04 -3.26
N GLN A 320 -14.15 13.39 -3.45
CA GLN A 320 -13.02 12.48 -3.35
C GLN A 320 -12.29 12.77 -2.04
N TYR A 321 -12.22 11.80 -1.14
CA TYR A 321 -11.58 11.92 0.17
C TYR A 321 -10.52 10.84 0.34
N ILE A 322 -9.53 11.10 1.18
CA ILE A 322 -8.51 10.12 1.54
C ILE A 322 -8.17 10.20 3.03
N ILE A 323 -8.05 9.05 3.67
CA ILE A 323 -7.57 8.88 5.04
C ILE A 323 -6.29 8.05 5.00
N ILE A 324 -5.20 8.54 5.65
CA ILE A 324 -3.92 7.81 5.74
C ILE A 324 -3.60 7.58 7.21
N ALA A 325 -3.69 6.31 7.62
CA ALA A 325 -3.45 5.86 8.98
C ALA A 325 -1.95 5.60 9.25
N PRO A 326 -1.50 5.59 10.52
CA PRO A 326 -0.10 5.29 10.86
C PRO A 326 0.18 3.78 10.93
N THR A 327 -0.47 2.97 10.12
CA THR A 327 -0.52 1.51 10.26
C THR A 327 0.04 0.79 9.04
N THR A 328 -0.32 -0.47 8.88
CA THR A 328 0.10 -1.36 7.80
C THR A 328 -1.09 -1.78 6.94
N HIS A 329 -0.85 -2.55 5.90
CA HIS A 329 -1.84 -3.00 4.93
C HIS A 329 -3.12 -3.54 5.55
N CYS A 330 -4.25 -2.92 5.23
CA CYS A 330 -5.59 -3.34 5.66
C CYS A 330 -5.83 -3.33 7.20
N VAL A 331 -5.00 -2.66 7.98
CA VAL A 331 -5.14 -2.58 9.44
C VAL A 331 -5.53 -1.15 9.82
N TYR A 332 -6.82 -0.89 10.00
CA TYR A 332 -7.35 0.46 10.30
C TYR A 332 -8.10 0.54 11.64
N SER A 333 -8.26 -0.59 12.32
CA SER A 333 -8.79 -0.71 13.67
C SER A 333 -8.00 -1.74 14.46
N ASN A 334 -7.78 -1.53 15.75
CA ASN A 334 -7.16 -2.53 16.61
C ASN A 334 -8.17 -3.64 16.95
N SER A 335 -7.77 -4.89 16.72
CA SER A 335 -8.60 -6.07 16.99
C SER A 335 -8.82 -6.32 18.48
N ASP A 336 -8.01 -5.72 19.36
CA ASP A 336 -8.11 -5.83 20.81
C ASP A 336 -8.87 -4.66 21.46
N GLY A 337 -9.38 -3.72 20.64
CA GLY A 337 -10.08 -2.52 21.12
C GLY A 337 -9.15 -1.48 21.76
N SER A 338 -7.84 -1.65 21.67
CA SER A 338 -6.86 -0.70 22.21
C SER A 338 -6.87 0.59 21.40
N GLU A 339 -6.92 1.73 22.06
CA GLU A 339 -6.73 3.04 21.40
C GLU A 339 -5.26 3.32 21.07
N ARG A 340 -4.33 2.61 21.71
CA ARG A 340 -2.89 2.78 21.52
C ARG A 340 -2.37 1.85 20.42
N TRP A 341 -1.63 2.42 19.51
CA TRP A 341 -1.08 1.71 18.35
C TRP A 341 0.42 1.59 18.44
N VAL A 342 0.94 0.37 18.23
CA VAL A 342 2.35 0.09 18.01
C VAL A 342 2.50 -0.52 16.62
N VAL A 343 3.33 0.12 15.78
CA VAL A 343 3.51 -0.31 14.39
C VAL A 343 4.98 -0.68 14.18
N GLY A 344 5.25 -1.97 14.01
CA GLY A 344 6.58 -2.52 14.20
C GLY A 344 7.00 -2.37 15.66
N GLU A 345 8.05 -1.60 15.91
CA GLU A 345 8.57 -1.30 17.27
C GLU A 345 8.26 0.14 17.70
N ARG A 346 7.61 0.93 16.85
CA ARG A 346 7.33 2.35 17.10
C ARG A 346 5.93 2.54 17.68
N ASP A 347 5.89 3.25 18.79
CA ASP A 347 4.65 3.68 19.43
C ASP A 347 4.06 4.89 18.70
N MET A 348 2.85 4.74 18.18
CA MET A 348 2.08 5.78 17.51
C MET A 348 1.10 6.50 18.44
N GLY A 349 1.12 6.19 19.73
CA GLY A 349 0.21 6.78 20.71
C GLY A 349 -1.25 6.41 20.45
N THR A 350 -2.15 7.32 20.79
CA THR A 350 -3.60 7.15 20.59
C THR A 350 -3.96 7.54 19.16
N ALA A 351 -3.79 6.60 18.23
CA ALA A 351 -4.03 6.81 16.80
C ALA A 351 -5.41 6.31 16.35
N GLY A 352 -6.23 5.82 17.26
CA GLY A 352 -7.54 5.26 16.98
C GLY A 352 -8.43 6.25 16.20
N LEU A 353 -9.02 5.76 15.11
CA LEU A 353 -10.05 6.42 14.34
C LEU A 353 -11.23 5.45 14.27
N ASP A 354 -12.43 5.92 14.58
CA ASP A 354 -13.64 5.08 14.40
C ASP A 354 -13.96 4.95 12.92
N PHE A 355 -13.20 4.06 12.29
CA PHE A 355 -13.28 3.84 10.85
C PHE A 355 -14.61 3.19 10.44
N ILE A 356 -15.21 2.38 11.32
CA ILE A 356 -16.51 1.73 11.07
C ILE A 356 -17.62 2.79 11.07
N ASP A 357 -17.60 3.74 12.01
CA ASP A 357 -18.56 4.86 12.00
C ASP A 357 -18.40 5.72 10.74
N ILE A 358 -17.18 6.09 10.37
CA ILE A 358 -16.90 6.86 9.16
C ILE A 358 -17.46 6.15 7.92
N GLN A 359 -17.24 4.83 7.78
CA GLN A 359 -17.79 4.04 6.66
C GLN A 359 -19.32 4.02 6.68
N ASN A 360 -19.93 3.79 7.84
CA ASN A 360 -21.39 3.75 7.97
C ASN A 360 -22.01 5.10 7.60
N ARG A 361 -21.46 6.21 8.10
CA ARG A 361 -21.91 7.57 7.77
C ARG A 361 -21.73 7.88 6.28
N TRP A 362 -20.63 7.40 5.66
CA TRP A 362 -20.40 7.54 4.23
C TRP A 362 -21.50 6.89 3.40
N TYR A 363 -21.85 5.63 3.72
CA TYR A 363 -22.93 4.93 3.00
C TYR A 363 -24.32 5.50 3.32
N ASP A 364 -24.61 5.86 4.55
CA ASP A 364 -25.88 6.47 4.92
C ASP A 364 -26.12 7.78 4.16
N HIS A 365 -25.08 8.61 3.99
CA HIS A 365 -25.17 9.83 3.21
C HIS A 365 -25.48 9.54 1.73
N TRP A 366 -24.68 8.70 1.07
CA TRP A 366 -24.78 8.50 -0.37
C TRP A 366 -25.91 7.57 -0.80
N LEU A 367 -26.23 6.56 -0.02
CA LEU A 367 -27.19 5.51 -0.40
C LEU A 367 -28.55 5.68 0.23
N LYS A 368 -28.65 6.31 1.41
CA LYS A 368 -29.92 6.62 2.08
C LYS A 368 -30.28 8.08 2.03
N GLY A 369 -29.34 8.97 1.74
CA GLY A 369 -29.57 10.43 1.67
C GLY A 369 -29.61 11.09 3.05
N VAL A 370 -28.96 10.50 4.04
CA VAL A 370 -28.86 11.08 5.39
C VAL A 370 -27.86 12.24 5.36
N ASP A 371 -28.27 13.39 5.86
CA ASP A 371 -27.37 14.50 6.10
C ASP A 371 -26.73 14.33 7.49
N ASN A 372 -25.49 13.84 7.54
CA ASN A 372 -24.79 13.47 8.76
C ASN A 372 -23.41 14.15 8.89
N GLY A 373 -23.13 15.15 8.05
CA GLY A 373 -21.89 15.92 8.09
C GLY A 373 -20.63 15.16 7.61
N ILE A 374 -20.74 13.95 7.03
CA ILE A 374 -19.56 13.20 6.58
C ILE A 374 -18.80 13.92 5.45
N THR A 375 -19.48 14.75 4.67
CA THR A 375 -18.88 15.54 3.58
C THR A 375 -18.17 16.81 4.08
N ASP A 376 -18.26 17.15 5.36
CA ASP A 376 -17.57 18.29 5.97
C ASP A 376 -16.15 17.95 6.45
N MET A 377 -15.77 16.68 6.37
CA MET A 377 -14.40 16.25 6.70
C MET A 377 -13.37 16.84 5.71
N PRO A 378 -12.11 17.02 6.12
CA PRO A 378 -11.03 17.40 5.22
C PRO A 378 -10.88 16.43 4.04
N LYS A 379 -10.51 16.93 2.86
CA LYS A 379 -10.31 16.06 1.68
C LYS A 379 -9.19 15.05 1.88
N VAL A 380 -8.15 15.45 2.60
CA VAL A 380 -7.03 14.62 3.02
C VAL A 380 -6.99 14.62 4.55
N GLN A 381 -7.19 13.48 5.15
CA GLN A 381 -6.98 13.26 6.58
C GLN A 381 -5.80 12.32 6.75
N TYR A 382 -4.77 12.75 7.47
CA TYR A 382 -3.56 11.97 7.63
C TYR A 382 -3.04 12.02 9.05
N PHE A 383 -2.38 10.96 9.46
CA PHE A 383 -1.73 10.92 10.77
C PHE A 383 -0.29 11.42 10.66
N LEU A 384 0.07 12.45 11.44
CA LEU A 384 1.43 12.95 11.54
C LEU A 384 2.18 12.12 12.60
N MET A 385 2.97 11.16 12.14
CA MET A 385 3.81 10.32 12.99
C MET A 385 4.86 11.17 13.74
N GLY A 386 5.23 10.77 14.93
CA GLY A 386 6.19 11.50 15.78
C GLY A 386 5.55 12.63 16.60
N LYS A 387 4.56 13.35 16.07
CA LYS A 387 3.62 14.16 16.84
C LYS A 387 2.46 13.30 17.34
N ASN A 388 2.19 12.21 16.64
CA ASN A 388 1.12 11.26 16.93
C ASN A 388 -0.26 11.93 17.00
N GLU A 389 -0.59 12.68 15.95
CA GLU A 389 -1.84 13.40 15.85
C GLU A 389 -2.43 13.37 14.43
N TRP A 390 -3.75 13.34 14.34
CA TRP A 390 -4.47 13.48 13.08
C TRP A 390 -4.45 14.92 12.58
N ARG A 391 -4.25 15.08 11.27
CA ARG A 391 -4.26 16.36 10.56
C ARG A 391 -5.14 16.32 9.33
N GLY A 392 -5.64 17.51 8.92
CA GLY A 392 -6.47 17.68 7.74
C GLY A 392 -5.87 18.66 6.74
N SER A 393 -6.18 18.42 5.45
CA SER A 393 -5.84 19.31 4.34
C SER A 393 -6.88 19.16 3.23
N ASP A 394 -6.97 20.14 2.33
CA ASP A 394 -7.82 20.07 1.13
C ASP A 394 -7.06 19.57 -0.10
N ALA A 395 -5.74 19.38 0.00
CA ALA A 395 -4.89 18.97 -1.11
C ALA A 395 -3.73 18.11 -0.65
N TRP A 396 -3.23 17.27 -1.55
CA TRP A 396 -1.96 16.56 -1.44
C TRP A 396 -1.18 16.67 -2.77
N PRO A 397 0.14 17.03 -2.75
CA PRO A 397 0.89 17.49 -1.58
C PRO A 397 0.28 18.73 -0.94
N LEU A 398 0.66 18.99 0.34
CA LEU A 398 0.14 20.15 1.08
C LEU A 398 0.54 21.46 0.40
N ALA A 399 -0.36 22.44 0.38
CA ALA A 399 -0.14 23.70 -0.33
C ALA A 399 1.04 24.56 0.23
N ASN A 400 1.39 24.35 1.50
CA ASN A 400 2.47 25.05 2.19
C ASN A 400 3.78 24.23 2.25
N THR A 401 3.93 23.22 1.40
CA THR A 401 5.14 22.41 1.32
C THR A 401 6.32 23.23 0.76
N ASN A 402 7.43 23.21 1.48
CA ASN A 402 8.70 23.78 1.04
C ASN A 402 9.71 22.64 0.79
N TYR A 403 10.06 22.40 -0.47
CA TYR A 403 11.03 21.37 -0.82
C TYR A 403 12.45 21.84 -0.50
N THR A 404 13.05 21.23 0.54
CA THR A 404 14.37 21.59 1.08
C THR A 404 15.37 20.48 0.73
N LYS A 405 16.54 20.87 0.20
CA LYS A 405 17.63 19.94 -0.09
C LYS A 405 18.51 19.75 1.13
N PHE A 406 18.79 18.50 1.43
CA PHE A 406 19.77 18.08 2.43
C PHE A 406 20.89 17.33 1.71
N TYR A 407 22.07 17.95 1.61
CA TYR A 407 23.21 17.44 0.85
C TYR A 407 24.02 16.44 1.64
N LEU A 408 24.56 15.45 0.95
CA LEU A 408 25.45 14.45 1.52
C LEU A 408 26.88 14.95 1.57
N HIS A 409 27.60 14.60 2.63
CA HIS A 409 29.00 14.94 2.87
C HIS A 409 29.72 13.76 3.51
N SER A 410 30.98 13.53 3.14
CA SER A 410 31.90 12.64 3.86
C SER A 410 33.35 12.89 3.47
N GLY A 411 34.27 12.28 4.20
CA GLY A 411 35.67 12.15 3.83
C GLY A 411 35.97 10.85 3.05
N GLY A 412 34.94 10.18 2.46
CA GLY A 412 35.05 8.93 1.74
C GLY A 412 34.95 7.69 2.63
N ARG A 413 34.31 7.80 3.79
CA ARG A 413 34.17 6.73 4.78
C ARG A 413 32.80 6.70 5.44
N ALA A 414 31.72 6.96 4.66
CA ALA A 414 30.35 6.90 5.17
C ALA A 414 29.86 5.45 5.44
N ASN A 415 30.72 4.45 5.25
CA ASN A 415 30.40 3.04 5.50
C ASN A 415 30.07 2.80 6.97
N SER A 416 28.86 2.27 7.21
CA SER A 416 28.25 2.02 8.50
C SER A 416 27.92 3.27 9.35
N ARG A 417 27.17 3.06 10.42
CA ARG A 417 26.78 4.12 11.38
C ARG A 417 27.96 4.77 12.14
N PHE A 418 29.14 4.18 12.05
CA PHE A 418 30.39 4.68 12.67
C PHE A 418 31.28 5.42 11.67
N GLY A 419 30.84 5.55 10.42
CA GLY A 419 31.52 6.32 9.39
C GLY A 419 31.46 7.84 9.63
N ASP A 420 31.96 8.58 8.64
CA ASP A 420 32.00 10.05 8.67
C ASP A 420 30.92 10.71 7.81
N GLY A 421 29.91 9.94 7.39
CA GLY A 421 28.81 10.45 6.57
C GLY A 421 27.95 11.47 7.31
N ALA A 422 27.79 12.65 6.74
CA ALA A 422 26.98 13.73 7.26
C ALA A 422 25.94 14.21 6.24
N ILE A 423 24.86 14.83 6.71
CA ILE A 423 23.81 15.42 5.88
C ILE A 423 23.43 16.81 6.41
N SER A 424 23.36 17.81 5.54
CA SER A 424 23.00 19.18 5.92
C SER A 424 22.39 19.97 4.77
N GLU A 425 21.78 21.11 5.06
CA GLU A 425 21.25 22.03 4.03
C GLU A 425 22.36 22.77 3.27
N THR A 426 23.61 22.72 3.72
CA THR A 426 24.73 23.40 3.07
C THR A 426 25.22 22.59 1.87
N ALA A 427 25.18 23.17 0.68
CA ALA A 427 25.71 22.52 -0.52
C ALA A 427 27.24 22.33 -0.44
N PRO A 428 27.79 21.22 -0.98
CA PRO A 428 29.23 20.99 -1.01
C PRO A 428 29.91 22.07 -1.86
N ALA A 429 30.94 22.72 -1.28
CA ALA A 429 31.65 23.85 -1.92
C ALA A 429 32.97 23.43 -2.61
N ARG A 430 33.38 22.16 -2.49
CA ARG A 430 34.66 21.64 -2.97
C ARG A 430 34.57 20.16 -3.36
N GLU A 431 35.65 19.65 -3.93
CA GLU A 431 35.84 18.22 -4.13
C GLU A 431 35.83 17.47 -2.80
N GLN A 432 35.12 16.36 -2.79
CA GLN A 432 35.05 15.38 -1.71
C GLN A 432 35.26 13.98 -2.32
N PRO A 433 35.99 13.08 -1.65
CA PRO A 433 36.15 11.71 -2.15
C PRO A 433 34.79 10.97 -2.12
N ALA A 434 34.51 10.20 -3.17
CA ALA A 434 33.30 9.39 -3.19
C ALA A 434 33.34 8.29 -2.10
N ASP A 435 32.20 8.01 -1.53
CA ASP A 435 32.02 6.83 -0.67
C ASP A 435 31.87 5.58 -1.52
N LYS A 436 32.59 4.52 -1.15
CA LYS A 436 32.64 3.26 -1.88
C LYS A 436 32.19 2.09 -1.02
N TYR A 437 31.49 1.17 -1.62
CA TYR A 437 31.13 -0.09 -0.99
C TYR A 437 31.07 -1.24 -2.01
N VAL A 438 31.18 -2.46 -1.50
CA VAL A 438 31.10 -3.68 -2.29
C VAL A 438 29.71 -4.28 -2.11
N TYR A 439 28.99 -4.47 -3.20
CA TYR A 439 27.72 -5.19 -3.22
C TYR A 439 27.93 -6.60 -3.77
N ASP A 440 27.69 -7.60 -2.92
CA ASP A 440 27.67 -9.02 -3.27
C ASP A 440 26.23 -9.56 -3.21
N PRO A 441 25.63 -9.96 -4.35
CA PRO A 441 24.29 -10.54 -4.37
C PRO A 441 24.11 -11.81 -3.53
N ALA A 442 25.20 -12.48 -3.14
CA ALA A 442 25.14 -13.63 -2.23
C ALA A 442 24.80 -13.24 -0.79
N THR A 443 25.16 -12.02 -0.37
CA THR A 443 24.98 -11.50 0.99
C THR A 443 24.23 -10.17 1.02
N PRO A 444 23.01 -10.10 0.45
CA PRO A 444 22.28 -8.84 0.33
C PRO A 444 21.94 -8.24 1.70
N VAL A 445 21.72 -6.92 1.73
CA VAL A 445 21.21 -6.21 2.90
C VAL A 445 19.79 -6.72 3.19
N PRO A 446 19.48 -7.14 4.44
CA PRO A 446 18.18 -7.66 4.78
C PRO A 446 17.11 -6.56 4.83
N SER A 447 15.90 -6.88 4.40
CA SER A 447 14.72 -6.05 4.64
C SER A 447 14.29 -6.16 6.11
N ILE A 448 14.18 -5.03 6.78
CA ILE A 448 13.71 -4.95 8.17
C ILE A 448 12.62 -3.88 8.24
N GLY A 449 11.37 -4.29 8.44
CA GLY A 449 10.24 -3.39 8.42
C GLY A 449 9.97 -2.77 7.05
N GLY A 450 9.51 -1.52 7.06
CA GLY A 450 9.19 -0.73 5.85
C GLY A 450 7.77 -0.92 5.35
N GLN A 451 7.54 -0.45 4.14
CA GLN A 451 6.26 -0.56 3.43
C GLN A 451 6.18 -1.94 2.78
N ALA A 452 5.47 -2.84 3.41
CA ALA A 452 5.34 -4.21 2.95
C ALA A 452 3.96 -4.79 3.26
N CYS A 453 3.56 -5.80 2.49
CA CYS A 453 2.41 -6.63 2.79
C CYS A 453 2.72 -8.09 2.47
N CYS A 454 2.06 -8.97 3.20
CA CYS A 454 1.92 -10.37 2.79
C CYS A 454 3.26 -11.09 2.55
N THR A 455 4.36 -10.56 3.08
CA THR A 455 5.72 -11.05 2.82
C THR A 455 6.06 -12.28 3.65
N GLY A 456 5.37 -12.50 4.78
CA GLY A 456 5.72 -13.52 5.77
C GLY A 456 7.13 -13.37 6.37
N LEU A 457 7.74 -12.19 6.24
CA LEU A 457 9.02 -11.88 6.88
C LEU A 457 8.84 -11.82 8.40
N ASP A 458 9.83 -12.25 9.15
CA ASP A 458 9.82 -12.27 10.62
C ASP A 458 9.56 -10.88 11.21
N THR A 459 10.06 -9.83 10.56
CA THR A 459 9.89 -8.44 11.01
C THR A 459 8.61 -7.78 10.52
N GLY A 460 7.92 -8.32 9.51
CA GLY A 460 6.69 -7.73 8.99
C GLY A 460 6.85 -6.31 8.42
N ALA A 461 5.72 -5.61 8.21
CA ALA A 461 5.69 -4.20 7.84
C ALA A 461 5.71 -3.28 9.07
N GLY A 462 6.19 -2.05 8.93
CA GLY A 462 6.20 -1.06 10.00
C GLY A 462 7.55 -0.42 10.26
N ALA A 463 7.61 0.34 11.36
CA ALA A 463 8.84 0.99 11.83
C ALA A 463 9.64 0.07 12.74
N TYR A 464 10.86 -0.25 12.33
CA TYR A 464 11.79 -1.09 13.09
C TYR A 464 13.15 -0.43 13.23
N ASP A 465 13.88 -0.79 14.29
CA ASP A 465 15.22 -0.26 14.53
C ASP A 465 16.23 -0.81 13.51
N GLN A 466 16.80 0.09 12.71
CA GLN A 466 17.76 -0.21 11.64
C GLN A 466 19.20 -0.33 12.15
N SER A 467 19.45 -0.06 13.43
CA SER A 467 20.79 0.04 14.03
C SER A 467 21.71 -1.15 13.70
N ASN A 468 21.16 -2.35 13.58
CA ASN A 468 21.94 -3.54 13.24
C ASN A 468 22.31 -3.59 11.75
N THR A 469 21.40 -3.18 10.85
CA THR A 469 21.66 -3.07 9.41
C THR A 469 22.72 -2.01 9.13
N GLU A 470 22.68 -0.90 9.85
CA GLU A 470 23.63 0.20 9.77
C GLU A 470 25.06 -0.16 10.24
N MET A 471 25.28 -1.35 10.81
CA MET A 471 26.63 -1.87 11.13
C MET A 471 27.37 -2.42 9.92
N ARG A 472 26.69 -2.67 8.82
CA ARG A 472 27.26 -3.27 7.61
C ARG A 472 28.16 -2.28 6.87
N GLN A 473 29.21 -2.80 6.22
CA GLN A 473 30.14 -1.99 5.43
C GLN A 473 29.61 -1.68 4.01
N ASP A 474 28.57 -2.38 3.58
CA ASP A 474 27.84 -2.17 2.31
C ASP A 474 26.58 -1.32 2.49
N VAL A 475 26.45 -0.65 3.64
CA VAL A 475 25.44 0.38 3.91
C VAL A 475 26.15 1.68 4.22
N LEU A 476 26.01 2.68 3.34
CA LEU A 476 26.49 4.04 3.60
C LEU A 476 25.48 4.76 4.49
N VAL A 477 25.94 5.46 5.49
CA VAL A 477 25.09 6.12 6.50
C VAL A 477 25.46 7.59 6.61
N TYR A 478 24.52 8.45 6.27
CA TYR A 478 24.65 9.90 6.37
C TYR A 478 23.70 10.43 7.43
N THR A 479 24.24 11.13 8.45
CA THR A 479 23.47 11.57 9.61
C THR A 479 23.60 13.08 9.81
N SER A 480 22.47 13.76 10.07
CA SER A 480 22.47 15.21 10.40
C SER A 480 23.06 15.48 11.78
N ASP A 481 23.36 16.74 12.06
CA ASP A 481 23.45 17.22 13.42
C ASP A 481 22.14 16.98 14.17
N VAL A 482 22.18 17.09 15.51
CA VAL A 482 20.98 17.02 16.34
C VAL A 482 20.05 18.16 15.96
N LEU A 483 18.79 17.85 15.72
CA LEU A 483 17.76 18.85 15.49
C LEU A 483 17.47 19.60 16.79
N GLU A 484 17.79 20.88 16.84
CA GLU A 484 17.48 21.75 17.99
C GLU A 484 15.98 22.01 18.06
N GLU A 485 15.36 22.24 16.91
CA GLU A 485 13.93 22.34 16.73
C GLU A 485 13.44 21.11 15.93
N GLY A 486 12.16 20.75 16.11
CA GLY A 486 11.61 19.65 15.36
C GLY A 486 11.41 19.98 13.87
N LEU A 487 11.49 18.96 13.03
CA LEU A 487 11.31 19.08 11.59
C LEU A 487 10.07 18.28 11.15
N ASN A 488 9.08 18.99 10.56
CA ASN A 488 7.89 18.35 10.00
C ASN A 488 8.14 18.04 8.51
N VAL A 489 8.22 16.76 8.17
CA VAL A 489 8.38 16.26 6.81
C VAL A 489 7.07 15.61 6.38
N THR A 490 6.31 16.29 5.50
CA THR A 490 4.99 15.83 5.06
C THR A 490 4.83 16.05 3.57
N GLY A 491 4.81 14.98 2.80
CA GLY A 491 4.70 15.02 1.33
C GLY A 491 5.55 13.96 0.65
N PRO A 492 5.65 14.03 -0.69
CA PRO A 492 6.53 13.18 -1.51
C PRO A 492 8.00 13.44 -1.23
N LEU A 493 8.81 12.38 -1.24
CA LEU A 493 10.25 12.38 -0.94
C LEU A 493 11.04 11.94 -2.18
N GLU A 494 12.20 12.55 -2.41
CA GLU A 494 13.12 12.14 -3.49
C GLU A 494 14.56 12.13 -2.97
N VAL A 495 15.35 11.17 -3.42
CA VAL A 495 16.81 11.20 -3.27
C VAL A 495 17.45 11.29 -4.64
N VAL A 496 18.33 12.27 -4.82
CA VAL A 496 19.16 12.41 -6.02
C VAL A 496 20.57 11.99 -5.65
N LEU A 497 21.03 10.89 -6.23
CA LEU A 497 22.40 10.39 -6.07
C LEU A 497 23.15 10.54 -7.36
N TYR A 498 24.43 10.90 -7.26
CA TYR A 498 25.40 10.76 -8.35
C TYR A 498 26.23 9.52 -8.07
N VAL A 499 26.13 8.52 -8.94
CA VAL A 499 26.62 7.17 -8.66
C VAL A 499 27.47 6.63 -9.81
N SER A 500 28.43 5.77 -9.47
CA SER A 500 29.17 4.96 -10.45
C SER A 500 29.30 3.52 -9.96
N SER A 501 29.52 2.58 -10.87
CA SER A 501 29.64 1.16 -10.57
C SER A 501 30.70 0.51 -11.48
N SER A 502 31.29 -0.59 -10.99
CA SER A 502 32.06 -1.51 -11.83
C SER A 502 31.17 -2.46 -12.64
N ALA A 503 29.88 -2.52 -12.34
CA ALA A 503 28.93 -3.43 -12.97
C ALA A 503 28.16 -2.75 -14.13
N LYS A 504 27.66 -3.57 -15.05
CA LYS A 504 26.82 -3.10 -16.18
C LYS A 504 25.41 -2.67 -15.75
N ASP A 505 24.96 -3.17 -14.61
CA ASP A 505 23.69 -2.82 -13.98
C ASP A 505 23.78 -3.13 -12.49
N THR A 506 23.17 -2.33 -11.66
CA THR A 506 23.09 -2.52 -10.20
C THR A 506 21.90 -1.73 -9.67
N ASP A 507 21.51 -1.98 -8.43
CA ASP A 507 20.45 -1.20 -7.79
C ASP A 507 21.07 -0.23 -6.78
N PHE A 508 20.43 0.94 -6.63
CA PHE A 508 20.64 1.82 -5.49
C PHE A 508 19.37 1.93 -4.70
N MET A 509 19.50 1.74 -3.40
CA MET A 509 18.44 1.85 -2.42
C MET A 509 18.72 3.03 -1.52
N ALA A 510 17.69 3.76 -1.14
CA ALA A 510 17.81 4.81 -0.14
C ALA A 510 16.71 4.64 0.91
N LYS A 511 17.04 4.85 2.19
CA LYS A 511 16.11 4.75 3.30
C LYS A 511 16.24 5.97 4.21
N LEU A 512 15.13 6.68 4.41
CA LEU A 512 15.03 7.76 5.39
C LEU A 512 14.75 7.16 6.77
N VAL A 513 15.53 7.58 7.76
CA VAL A 513 15.50 7.05 9.12
C VAL A 513 15.38 8.20 10.13
N ASP A 514 14.55 8.01 11.14
CA ASP A 514 14.38 8.89 12.29
C ASP A 514 15.21 8.36 13.46
N VAL A 515 16.33 9.01 13.77
CA VAL A 515 17.21 8.61 14.87
C VAL A 515 16.79 9.34 16.15
N TYR A 516 16.36 8.56 17.11
CA TYR A 516 15.90 9.02 18.42
C TYR A 516 17.06 9.38 19.37
N PRO A 517 16.82 10.22 20.38
CA PRO A 517 17.86 10.58 21.36
C PRO A 517 18.45 9.40 22.13
N ASP A 518 17.72 8.30 22.25
CA ASP A 518 18.19 7.06 22.89
C ASP A 518 19.02 6.15 21.95
N GLY A 519 19.17 6.54 20.68
CA GLY A 519 19.98 5.87 19.67
C GLY A 519 19.23 4.86 18.81
N ARG A 520 17.95 4.58 19.07
CA ARG A 520 17.12 3.79 18.15
C ARG A 520 16.91 4.54 16.83
N ALA A 521 16.91 3.82 15.74
CA ALA A 521 16.90 4.38 14.39
C ALA A 521 15.73 3.76 13.59
N PHE A 522 14.57 4.42 13.58
CA PHE A 522 13.37 3.90 12.94
C PHE A 522 13.28 4.28 11.46
N ASN A 523 13.09 3.28 10.60
CA ASN A 523 12.80 3.53 9.19
C ASN A 523 11.48 4.32 9.03
N VAL A 524 11.51 5.31 8.16
CA VAL A 524 10.35 6.17 7.82
C VAL A 524 9.85 5.84 6.43
N GLN A 525 10.75 5.89 5.44
CA GLN A 525 10.45 5.56 4.05
C GLN A 525 11.69 4.99 3.35
N GLU A 526 11.48 4.21 2.30
CA GLU A 526 12.54 3.70 1.45
C GLU A 526 12.12 3.67 -0.01
N GLY A 527 13.09 3.68 -0.90
CA GLY A 527 12.90 3.56 -2.34
C GLY A 527 14.12 2.93 -3.01
N VAL A 528 13.92 2.48 -4.23
CA VAL A 528 14.94 1.80 -5.03
C VAL A 528 14.96 2.35 -6.45
N LEU A 529 16.13 2.27 -7.09
CA LEU A 529 16.27 2.45 -8.52
C LEU A 529 17.21 1.40 -9.09
N ARG A 530 16.72 0.60 -10.03
CA ARG A 530 17.54 -0.28 -10.88
C ARG A 530 18.11 0.56 -12.01
N MET A 531 19.42 0.68 -12.08
CA MET A 531 20.11 1.67 -12.92
C MET A 531 19.83 1.55 -14.42
N ARG A 532 19.45 0.36 -14.91
CA ARG A 532 19.01 0.23 -16.30
C ARG A 532 17.75 1.04 -16.63
N TYR A 533 16.95 1.36 -15.64
CA TYR A 533 15.68 2.11 -15.77
C TYR A 533 15.79 3.58 -15.31
N ARG A 534 17.01 4.11 -15.15
CA ARG A 534 17.23 5.49 -14.68
C ARG A 534 16.54 6.57 -15.52
N ASP A 535 16.30 6.29 -16.82
CA ASP A 535 15.57 7.18 -17.74
C ASP A 535 14.14 6.69 -18.03
N GLY A 536 13.55 5.89 -17.15
CA GLY A 536 12.22 5.31 -17.28
C GLY A 536 12.21 3.90 -17.88
N PHE A 537 11.10 3.20 -17.68
CA PHE A 537 10.96 1.76 -17.96
C PHE A 537 10.95 1.39 -19.45
N ALA A 538 10.69 2.36 -20.35
CA ALA A 538 10.73 2.14 -21.78
C ALA A 538 12.16 1.98 -22.34
N LYS A 539 13.18 2.33 -21.55
CA LYS A 539 14.59 2.26 -21.90
C LYS A 539 15.30 1.24 -21.02
N ASP A 540 16.11 0.40 -21.63
CA ASP A 540 16.99 -0.56 -20.94
C ASP A 540 18.44 -0.14 -21.17
N LEU A 541 18.98 0.67 -20.25
CA LEU A 541 20.27 1.34 -20.38
C LEU A 541 21.31 0.71 -19.45
N ARG A 542 22.41 0.20 -20.01
CA ARG A 542 23.52 -0.32 -19.21
C ARG A 542 24.45 0.80 -18.75
N MET A 543 25.04 0.60 -17.58
CA MET A 543 26.12 1.45 -17.08
C MET A 543 27.45 1.12 -17.78
N GLN A 544 28.34 2.09 -17.81
CA GLN A 544 29.75 1.92 -18.17
C GLN A 544 30.58 2.03 -16.90
N GLU A 545 31.58 1.16 -16.75
CA GLU A 545 32.43 1.13 -15.56
C GLU A 545 33.06 2.50 -15.27
N GLY A 546 32.85 2.97 -14.04
CA GLY A 546 33.43 4.23 -13.54
C GLY A 546 32.77 5.51 -14.05
N GLU A 547 31.83 5.45 -15.01
CA GLU A 547 31.06 6.62 -15.44
C GLU A 547 30.06 7.02 -14.35
N VAL A 548 29.93 8.33 -14.10
CA VAL A 548 29.02 8.87 -13.10
C VAL A 548 27.66 9.17 -13.72
N TYR A 549 26.61 8.66 -13.09
CA TYR A 549 25.21 8.85 -13.50
C TYR A 549 24.42 9.53 -12.41
N GLU A 550 23.47 10.38 -12.79
CA GLU A 550 22.41 10.84 -11.88
C GLU A 550 21.37 9.74 -11.71
N ALA A 551 21.08 9.38 -10.47
CA ALA A 551 20.08 8.42 -10.06
C ALA A 551 19.03 9.14 -9.19
N ARG A 552 17.77 9.17 -9.65
CA ARG A 552 16.65 9.74 -8.91
C ARG A 552 15.82 8.61 -8.34
N LEU A 553 15.83 8.51 -7.01
CA LEU A 553 15.08 7.52 -6.26
C LEU A 553 13.82 8.18 -5.68
N ASP A 554 12.68 7.68 -6.06
CA ASP A 554 11.41 8.03 -5.43
C ASP A 554 11.29 7.27 -4.10
N LEU A 555 11.25 8.00 -2.98
CA LEU A 555 11.00 7.43 -1.64
C LEU A 555 9.53 7.56 -1.25
N HIS A 556 8.63 7.59 -2.21
CA HIS A 556 7.19 7.69 -2.00
C HIS A 556 6.78 8.95 -1.24
N ALA A 557 5.99 8.79 -0.18
CA ALA A 557 5.54 9.91 0.62
C ALA A 557 5.43 9.53 2.10
N THR A 558 5.50 10.52 2.97
CA THR A 558 5.32 10.33 4.41
C THR A 558 4.67 11.54 5.06
N ALA A 559 4.24 11.38 6.31
CA ALA A 559 4.02 12.46 7.26
C ALA A 559 4.69 12.09 8.58
N ASN A 560 5.91 12.57 8.77
CA ASN A 560 6.71 12.32 9.96
C ASN A 560 7.27 13.61 10.55
N TYR A 561 7.14 13.76 11.86
CA TYR A 561 7.76 14.81 12.63
C TYR A 561 8.99 14.26 13.35
N PHE A 562 10.17 14.73 12.95
CA PHE A 562 11.43 14.49 13.65
C PHE A 562 11.48 15.45 14.84
N GLY A 563 11.45 14.92 16.06
CA GLY A 563 11.39 15.73 17.27
C GLY A 563 12.69 16.49 17.56
N PRO A 564 12.67 17.49 18.47
CA PRO A 564 13.88 18.06 19.05
C PRO A 564 14.73 16.96 19.69
N GLY A 565 16.04 17.00 19.47
CA GLY A 565 16.97 15.98 19.94
C GLY A 565 17.13 14.77 18.99
N HIS A 566 16.26 14.63 17.99
CA HIS A 566 16.38 13.61 16.94
C HIS A 566 17.43 14.00 15.89
N ARG A 567 17.73 13.07 14.97
CA ARG A 567 18.55 13.33 13.78
C ARG A 567 17.88 12.74 12.55
N LEU A 568 18.00 13.43 11.43
CA LEU A 568 17.76 12.84 10.12
C LEU A 568 18.89 11.90 9.79
N ARG A 569 18.55 10.76 9.20
CA ARG A 569 19.54 9.83 8.64
C ARG A 569 19.08 9.31 7.30
N LEU A 570 20.02 9.18 6.37
CA LEU A 570 19.84 8.51 5.09
C LEU A 570 20.78 7.32 5.03
N GLU A 571 20.24 6.14 4.80
CA GLU A 571 21.00 4.94 4.42
C GLU A 571 21.02 4.83 2.91
N VAL A 572 22.15 4.43 2.32
CA VAL A 572 22.28 4.07 0.91
C VAL A 572 22.95 2.69 0.80
N SER A 573 22.34 1.80 0.00
CA SER A 573 22.84 0.45 -0.25
C SER A 573 22.46 -0.02 -1.65
N SER A 574 22.66 -1.31 -1.96
CA SER A 574 22.28 -1.90 -3.27
C SER A 574 21.27 -3.03 -3.16
N SER A 575 20.64 -3.21 -2.00
CA SER A 575 19.63 -4.24 -1.81
C SER A 575 18.78 -4.00 -0.55
N SER A 576 17.55 -4.52 -0.55
CA SER A 576 16.68 -4.72 0.61
C SER A 576 15.95 -6.06 0.37
N PHE A 577 16.62 -7.15 0.74
CA PHE A 577 16.20 -8.52 0.41
C PHE A 577 15.54 -9.21 1.62
N PRO A 578 14.43 -9.92 1.43
CA PRO A 578 13.78 -10.30 0.19
C PRO A 578 12.59 -9.42 -0.21
N ARG A 579 12.42 -8.22 0.35
CA ARG A 579 11.41 -7.31 -0.15
C ARG A 579 11.56 -7.15 -1.66
N PHE A 580 12.73 -6.69 -2.12
CA PHE A 580 13.09 -6.63 -3.52
C PHE A 580 13.95 -7.82 -3.95
N ASP A 581 13.90 -8.15 -5.24
CA ASP A 581 14.84 -9.10 -5.82
C ASP A 581 16.27 -8.54 -5.80
N ARG A 582 17.24 -9.43 -5.78
CA ARG A 582 18.66 -9.05 -5.87
C ARG A 582 19.02 -8.73 -7.31
N ASN A 583 19.57 -7.55 -7.58
CA ASN A 583 20.24 -7.35 -8.86
C ASN A 583 21.49 -8.21 -8.91
N LEU A 584 21.61 -9.04 -9.94
CA LEU A 584 22.74 -9.95 -10.11
C LEU A 584 23.97 -9.25 -10.75
N ASN A 585 23.87 -7.96 -11.06
CA ASN A 585 24.91 -7.07 -11.60
C ASN A 585 25.45 -7.46 -12.98
N THR A 586 24.95 -8.53 -13.60
CA THR A 586 25.42 -9.05 -14.89
C THR A 586 25.03 -8.13 -16.06
N GLY A 587 23.93 -7.38 -15.90
CA GLY A 587 23.26 -6.65 -16.95
C GLY A 587 22.37 -7.52 -17.84
N GLY A 588 22.15 -8.79 -17.48
CA GLY A 588 21.19 -9.71 -18.13
C GLY A 588 19.75 -9.55 -17.63
N ASN A 589 18.92 -10.58 -17.83
CA ASN A 589 17.51 -10.55 -17.44
C ASN A 589 17.34 -10.95 -15.97
N ASN A 590 17.83 -10.38 -15.05
CA ASN A 590 17.82 -10.69 -13.61
C ASN A 590 16.85 -11.82 -13.11
N TYR A 591 15.72 -12.01 -13.76
CA TYR A 591 14.69 -13.00 -13.37
C TYR A 591 15.00 -14.44 -13.81
N ASP A 592 15.81 -14.67 -14.87
CA ASP A 592 16.13 -16.00 -15.43
C ASP A 592 17.61 -16.41 -15.27
N GLU A 593 18.39 -15.62 -14.55
CA GLU A 593 19.80 -15.84 -14.28
C GLU A 593 20.05 -16.45 -12.89
N SER A 594 21.12 -17.22 -12.75
CA SER A 594 21.59 -17.80 -11.49
C SER A 594 23.02 -17.43 -11.12
N GLU A 595 23.76 -16.88 -12.08
CA GLU A 595 25.13 -16.37 -11.87
C GLU A 595 25.07 -14.87 -11.56
N TRP A 596 26.02 -14.37 -10.77
CA TRP A 596 26.11 -12.96 -10.41
C TRP A 596 27.53 -12.42 -10.46
N VAL A 597 27.64 -11.10 -10.45
CA VAL A 597 28.91 -10.37 -10.39
C VAL A 597 28.91 -9.51 -9.12
N ILE A 598 30.02 -9.47 -8.43
CA ILE A 598 30.24 -8.53 -7.32
C ILE A 598 30.50 -7.14 -7.91
N ALA A 599 29.81 -6.12 -7.41
CA ALA A 599 29.94 -4.73 -7.86
C ALA A 599 30.66 -3.87 -6.82
N GLU A 600 31.60 -3.04 -7.26
CA GLU A 600 32.09 -1.88 -6.51
C GLU A 600 31.24 -0.68 -6.88
N ASN A 601 30.44 -0.19 -5.95
CA ASN A 601 29.56 0.95 -6.13
C ASN A 601 30.10 2.18 -5.41
N SER A 602 29.86 3.35 -5.99
CA SER A 602 30.32 4.63 -5.42
C SER A 602 29.18 5.63 -5.41
N VAL A 603 29.10 6.43 -4.34
CA VAL A 603 28.24 7.60 -4.22
C VAL A 603 29.11 8.83 -4.16
N HIS A 604 28.89 9.75 -5.10
CA HIS A 604 29.60 11.02 -5.22
C HIS A 604 28.78 12.14 -4.57
N HIS A 605 29.44 13.05 -3.86
CA HIS A 605 28.81 14.16 -3.13
C HIS A 605 29.65 15.42 -3.13
N SER A 606 30.42 15.64 -4.20
CA SER A 606 31.23 16.85 -4.39
C SER A 606 30.41 18.04 -4.92
N ALA A 607 31.08 19.20 -5.10
CA ALA A 607 30.44 20.36 -5.73
C ALA A 607 29.96 20.09 -7.15
N GLU A 608 30.62 19.19 -7.90
CA GLU A 608 30.22 18.76 -9.25
C GLU A 608 29.06 17.77 -9.21
N TYR A 609 29.02 16.93 -8.18
CA TYR A 609 28.05 15.84 -8.01
C TYR A 609 27.29 15.96 -6.69
N PRO A 610 26.39 16.96 -6.52
CA PRO A 610 25.81 17.30 -5.23
C PRO A 610 24.65 16.36 -4.86
N SER A 611 24.96 15.13 -4.50
CA SER A 611 23.96 14.16 -4.01
C SER A 611 23.21 14.73 -2.82
N HIS A 612 21.88 14.58 -2.81
CA HIS A 612 21.02 15.16 -1.80
C HIS A 612 19.70 14.42 -1.62
N LEU A 613 19.14 14.53 -0.43
CA LEU A 613 17.78 14.19 -0.10
C LEU A 613 16.90 15.45 -0.26
N LEU A 614 15.80 15.35 -0.97
CA LEU A 614 14.80 16.42 -1.14
C LEU A 614 13.60 16.15 -0.26
N LEU A 615 13.42 16.95 0.78
CA LEU A 615 12.38 16.79 1.79
C LEU A 615 11.24 17.81 1.64
N PRO A 616 9.97 17.38 1.73
CA PRO A 616 8.79 18.24 1.80
C PRO A 616 8.61 18.80 3.22
N VAL A 617 9.29 19.88 3.53
CA VAL A 617 9.25 20.51 4.86
C VAL A 617 8.02 21.40 4.99
N ILE A 618 7.28 21.23 6.09
CA ILE A 618 6.15 22.07 6.47
C ILE A 618 6.60 23.00 7.60
N LYS A 619 6.47 24.30 7.34
CA LYS A 619 6.78 25.36 8.32
C LYS A 619 5.56 25.79 9.10
#